data_99388938e08288d604678fe0f35da8dd
#
_entry.id   99388938e08288d604678fe0f35da8dd
#
_cell.length_a   1.000
_cell.length_b   1.000
_cell.length_c   1.000
_cell.angle_alpha   90.00
_cell.angle_beta   90.00
_cell.angle_gamma   90.00
#
_symmetry.space_group_name_H-M   'P 1'
#
loop_
_entity.id
_entity.type
_entity.pdbx_description
1 polymer ?
#
loop_
_entity_poly.entity_id
_entity_poly.type
_entity_poly.pdbx_seq_one_letter_code
_entity_poly.pdbx_strand_id
1 'polypeptide(L)'
;LFFHAPQLLMFVSDKADARDSAAAAAYAELMAAELCLGCLYSGYFTACCAGSKDIQTILSLKDNEQVVRCLVLGHPDVKFRRTAPRKPVSLTEL
;
A
#
# COMPACT_ATOMS: atom_id res chain seq x y z
N LEU A 1 6.62 -5.24 -12.31
CA LEU A 1 5.56 -5.16 -11.30
C LEU A 1 5.95 -4.28 -10.11
N PHE A 2 7.22 -4.32 -9.73
CA PHE A 2 7.72 -3.56 -8.57
C PHE A 2 8.67 -2.42 -8.96
N PHE A 3 8.81 -2.14 -10.24
CA PHE A 3 9.61 -1.03 -10.77
C PHE A 3 11.06 -1.00 -10.27
N HIS A 4 11.66 -2.18 -10.08
CA HIS A 4 13.00 -2.37 -9.50
C HIS A 4 13.18 -1.78 -8.10
N ALA A 5 12.11 -1.50 -7.39
CA ALA A 5 12.19 -1.02 -6.02
C ALA A 5 12.77 -2.10 -5.09
N PRO A 6 13.65 -1.70 -4.16
CA PRO A 6 14.37 -2.67 -3.32
C PRO A 6 13.52 -3.25 -2.20
N GLN A 7 12.40 -2.62 -1.85
CA GLN A 7 11.61 -3.00 -0.69
C GLN A 7 10.12 -3.05 -1.00
N LEU A 8 9.47 -4.01 -0.37
CA LEU A 8 8.05 -4.24 -0.42
C LEU A 8 7.52 -4.32 1.01
N LEU A 9 6.61 -3.42 1.36
CA LEU A 9 5.97 -3.37 2.67
C LEU A 9 4.54 -3.85 2.54
N MET A 10 4.22 -4.94 3.23
CA MET A 10 2.89 -5.53 3.19
C MET A 10 2.18 -5.35 4.52
N PHE A 11 0.93 -4.94 4.47
CA PHE A 11 0.04 -4.80 5.62
C PHE A 11 -0.89 -6.00 5.65
N VAL A 12 -0.69 -6.83 6.63
CA VAL A 12 -1.46 -8.08 6.84
C VAL A 12 -2.32 -7.95 8.08
N SER A 13 -3.57 -8.30 7.98
CA SER A 13 -4.48 -8.34 9.12
C SER A 13 -5.60 -9.34 8.90
N ASP A 14 -6.34 -9.60 9.97
CA ASP A 14 -7.63 -10.26 9.87
C ASP A 14 -8.57 -9.48 8.95
N LYS A 15 -9.51 -10.17 8.34
CA LYS A 15 -10.52 -9.55 7.48
C LYS A 15 -11.36 -8.51 8.23
N ALA A 16 -11.58 -8.72 9.53
CA ALA A 16 -12.31 -7.78 10.38
C ALA A 16 -11.57 -6.44 10.55
N ASP A 17 -10.24 -6.47 10.62
CA ASP A 17 -9.38 -5.33 10.93
C ASP A 17 -8.80 -4.66 9.65
N ALA A 18 -9.35 -4.98 8.51
CA ALA A 18 -8.84 -4.47 7.21
C ALA A 18 -8.83 -2.94 7.13
N ARG A 19 -9.77 -2.25 7.77
CA ARG A 19 -9.83 -0.78 7.80
C ARG A 19 -8.66 -0.18 8.55
N ASP A 20 -8.35 -0.73 9.72
CA ASP A 20 -7.23 -0.26 10.55
C ASP A 20 -5.90 -0.51 9.85
N SER A 21 -5.76 -1.66 9.22
CA SER A 21 -4.59 -1.99 8.41
C SER A 21 -4.42 -1.05 7.21
N ALA A 22 -5.51 -0.67 6.55
CA ALA A 22 -5.47 0.30 5.46
C ALA A 22 -5.07 1.71 5.95
N ALA A 23 -5.55 2.12 7.14
CA ALA A 23 -5.15 3.37 7.77
C ALA A 23 -3.66 3.36 8.13
N ALA A 24 -3.15 2.25 8.68
CA ALA A 24 -1.73 2.09 8.96
C ALA A 24 -0.86 2.24 7.71
N ALA A 25 -1.32 1.71 6.56
CA ALA A 25 -0.62 1.88 5.29
C ALA A 25 -0.53 3.36 4.87
N ALA A 26 -1.58 4.15 5.08
CA ALA A 26 -1.57 5.59 4.79
C ALA A 26 -0.56 6.34 5.69
N TYR A 27 -0.47 6.00 6.98
CA TYR A 27 0.56 6.53 7.86
C TYR A 27 1.98 6.16 7.40
N ALA A 28 2.17 4.93 6.95
CA ALA A 28 3.47 4.49 6.43
C ALA A 28 3.86 5.26 5.16
N GLU A 29 2.91 5.57 4.29
CA GLU A 29 3.13 6.43 3.11
C GLU A 29 3.61 7.82 3.52
N LEU A 30 2.98 8.45 4.51
CA LEU A 30 3.40 9.76 5.04
C LEU A 30 4.79 9.69 5.65
N MET A 31 5.11 8.65 6.40
CA MET A 31 6.45 8.45 6.96
C MET A 31 7.50 8.23 5.86
N ALA A 32 7.16 7.50 4.79
CA ALA A 32 8.04 7.32 3.65
C ALA A 32 8.39 8.68 3.00
N ALA A 33 7.40 9.56 2.84
CA ALA A 33 7.61 10.91 2.33
C ALA A 33 8.54 11.73 3.23
N GLU A 34 8.36 11.67 4.55
CA GLU A 34 9.24 12.33 5.53
C GLU A 34 10.69 11.82 5.43
N LEU A 35 10.87 10.55 5.14
CA LEU A 35 12.18 9.93 4.94
C LEU A 35 12.73 10.12 3.51
N CYS A 36 12.10 10.96 2.69
CA CYS A 36 12.46 11.19 1.28
C CYS A 36 12.43 9.92 0.42
N LEU A 37 11.59 8.97 0.76
CA LEU A 37 11.37 7.75 -0.02
C LEU A 37 10.19 7.91 -0.97
N GLY A 38 10.33 7.34 -2.16
CA GLY A 38 9.21 7.13 -3.08
C GLY A 38 8.35 5.97 -2.62
N CYS A 39 7.04 6.12 -2.75
CA CYS A 39 6.08 5.13 -2.33
C CYS A 39 5.01 4.92 -3.41
N LEU A 40 4.68 3.67 -3.69
CA LEU A 40 3.63 3.30 -4.65
C LEU A 40 2.75 2.20 -4.07
N TYR A 41 1.45 2.41 -4.04
CA TYR A 41 0.49 1.35 -3.73
C TYR A 41 0.41 0.35 -4.89
N SER A 42 0.79 -0.90 -4.62
CA SER A 42 0.69 -1.98 -5.60
C SER A 42 -0.64 -2.72 -5.47
N GLY A 43 -1.67 -2.18 -6.11
CA GLY A 43 -3.01 -2.79 -6.14
C GLY A 43 -3.01 -4.14 -6.86
N TYR A 44 -2.25 -4.29 -7.93
CA TYR A 44 -2.12 -5.56 -8.65
C TYR A 44 -1.55 -6.66 -7.78
N PHE A 45 -0.49 -6.38 -7.04
CA PHE A 45 0.09 -7.38 -6.15
C PHE A 45 -0.86 -7.74 -5.01
N THR A 46 -1.54 -6.75 -4.43
CA THR A 46 -2.57 -7.00 -3.40
C THR A 46 -3.68 -7.93 -3.94
N ALA A 47 -4.13 -7.70 -5.17
CA ALA A 47 -5.12 -8.56 -5.81
C ALA A 47 -4.57 -9.99 -6.07
N CYS A 48 -3.31 -10.10 -6.50
CA CYS A 48 -2.65 -11.40 -6.66
C CYS A 48 -2.57 -12.18 -5.34
N CYS A 49 -2.26 -11.50 -4.24
CA CYS A 49 -2.21 -12.12 -2.90
C CYS A 49 -3.57 -12.72 -2.52
N ALA A 50 -4.67 -12.05 -2.86
CA ALA A 50 -6.02 -12.54 -2.56
C ALA A 50 -6.39 -13.77 -3.40
N GLY A 51 -5.90 -13.85 -4.64
CA GLY A 51 -6.26 -14.91 -5.58
C GLY A 51 -5.33 -16.13 -5.62
N SER A 52 -4.15 -16.05 -5.02
CA SER A 52 -3.13 -17.10 -5.13
C SER A 52 -2.85 -17.78 -3.80
N LYS A 53 -3.16 -19.09 -3.73
CA LYS A 53 -2.81 -19.92 -2.58
C LYS A 53 -1.31 -20.08 -2.40
N ASP A 54 -0.55 -20.08 -3.48
CA ASP A 54 0.91 -20.20 -3.43
C ASP A 54 1.53 -18.99 -2.74
N ILE A 55 1.08 -17.79 -3.08
CA ILE A 55 1.54 -16.56 -2.43
C ILE A 55 1.15 -16.57 -0.94
N GLN A 56 -0.08 -16.97 -0.61
CA GLN A 56 -0.52 -17.07 0.78
C GLN A 56 0.34 -18.05 1.59
N THR A 57 0.73 -19.16 0.99
CA THR A 57 1.64 -20.13 1.60
C THR A 57 3.04 -19.57 1.81
N ILE A 58 3.60 -18.92 0.79
CA ILE A 58 4.94 -18.28 0.87
C ILE A 58 4.97 -17.22 1.98
N LEU A 59 3.90 -16.45 2.12
CA LEU A 59 3.76 -15.42 3.15
C LEU A 59 3.36 -15.98 4.52
N SER A 60 3.12 -17.28 4.61
CA SER A 60 2.67 -17.96 5.85
C SER A 60 1.41 -17.33 6.45
N LEU A 61 0.47 -16.90 5.60
CA LEU A 61 -0.79 -16.32 6.04
C LEU A 61 -1.72 -17.38 6.64
N LYS A 62 -2.39 -17.04 7.72
CA LYS A 62 -3.46 -17.85 8.29
C LYS A 62 -4.74 -17.72 7.46
N ASP A 63 -5.70 -18.62 7.65
CA ASP A 63 -6.95 -18.67 6.88
C ASP A 63 -7.81 -17.39 7.02
N ASN A 64 -7.70 -16.71 8.16
CA ASN A 64 -8.42 -15.48 8.45
C ASN A 64 -7.63 -14.21 8.07
N GLU A 65 -6.35 -14.35 7.72
CA GLU A 65 -5.47 -13.24 7.37
C GLU A 65 -5.50 -12.95 5.87
N GLN A 66 -5.27 -11.68 5.55
CA GLN A 66 -5.14 -11.21 4.18
C GLN A 66 -4.13 -10.07 4.07
N VAL A 67 -3.55 -9.92 2.90
CA VAL A 67 -2.79 -8.72 2.55
C VAL A 67 -3.79 -7.63 2.19
N VAL A 68 -3.88 -6.59 3.01
CA VAL A 68 -4.81 -5.47 2.83
C VAL A 68 -4.25 -4.43 1.88
N ARG A 69 -2.97 -4.10 2.05
CA ARG A 69 -2.24 -3.15 1.22
C ARG A 69 -0.81 -3.61 1.03
N CYS A 70 -0.25 -3.19 -0.08
CA CYS A 70 1.15 -3.39 -0.38
C CYS A 70 1.73 -2.08 -0.90
N LEU A 71 2.81 -1.63 -0.28
CA LEU A 71 3.56 -0.46 -0.67
C LEU A 71 4.92 -0.90 -1.24
N VAL A 72 5.24 -0.37 -2.40
CA VAL A 72 6.56 -0.50 -3.01
C VAL A 72 7.37 0.73 -2.63
N LEU A 73 8.53 0.55 -2.04
CA LEU A 73 9.37 1.61 -1.50
C LEU A 73 10.72 1.65 -2.18
N GLY A 74 11.22 2.85 -2.42
CA GLY A 74 12.54 3.07 -2.97
C GLY A 74 12.91 4.54 -3.03
N HIS A 75 14.15 4.83 -3.41
CA HIS A 75 14.55 6.20 -3.68
C HIS A 75 13.98 6.66 -5.03
N PRO A 76 13.25 7.79 -5.09
CA PRO A 76 12.67 8.27 -6.33
C PRO A 76 13.76 8.73 -7.31
N ASP A 77 13.65 8.28 -8.55
CA ASP A 77 14.54 8.68 -9.65
C ASP A 77 13.94 9.81 -10.51
N VAL A 78 12.69 10.16 -10.24
CA VAL A 78 11.93 11.18 -10.97
C VAL A 78 11.56 12.31 -10.02
N LYS A 79 11.79 13.56 -10.45
CA LYS A 79 11.33 14.75 -9.75
C LYS A 79 10.11 15.33 -10.45
N PHE A 80 8.97 15.31 -9.78
CA PHE A 80 7.75 15.90 -10.30
C PHE A 80 7.82 17.43 -10.25
N ARG A 81 7.33 18.09 -11.30
CA ARG A 81 7.29 19.57 -11.38
C ARG A 81 6.14 20.16 -10.59
N ARG A 82 5.05 19.41 -10.43
CA ARG A 82 3.83 19.83 -9.73
C ARG A 82 3.08 18.60 -9.21
N THR A 83 2.17 18.83 -8.27
CA THR A 83 1.22 17.81 -7.83
C THR A 83 0.16 17.54 -8.90
N ALA A 84 -0.37 16.33 -8.94
CA ALA A 84 -1.50 16.00 -9.81
C ALA A 84 -2.74 16.84 -9.42
N PRO A 85 -3.50 17.36 -10.40
CA PRO A 85 -4.75 18.07 -10.11
C PRO A 85 -5.74 17.10 -9.47
N ARG A 86 -6.43 17.56 -8.41
CA ARG A 86 -7.43 16.79 -7.70
C ARG A 86 -8.80 17.43 -7.82
N LYS A 87 -9.83 16.60 -7.82
CA LYS A 87 -11.21 17.09 -7.76
C LYS A 87 -11.45 17.76 -6.39
N PRO A 88 -12.23 18.85 -6.35
CA PRO A 88 -12.59 19.47 -5.09
C PRO A 88 -13.41 18.50 -4.22
N VAL A 89 -13.19 18.59 -2.92
CA VAL A 89 -13.96 17.81 -1.95
C VAL A 89 -15.30 18.51 -1.70
N SER A 90 -16.38 17.75 -1.73
CA SER A 90 -17.68 18.23 -1.31
C SER A 90 -17.83 18.04 0.19
N LEU A 91 -18.04 19.13 0.91
CA LEU A 91 -18.23 19.14 2.36
C LEU A 91 -19.68 19.54 2.67
N THR A 92 -20.28 18.84 3.63
CA THR A 92 -21.59 19.19 4.18
C THR A 92 -21.43 19.53 5.65
N GLU A 93 -21.86 20.73 6.05
CA GLU A 93 -21.94 21.14 7.43
C GLU A 93 -23.34 20.81 7.97
N LEU A 94 -23.40 20.24 9.16
CA LEU A 94 -24.66 19.88 9.85
C LEU A 94 -25.03 20.91 10.92
#